data_14d0a8294c69aadfa57088439bd9e8e7
#
_entry.id   14d0a8294c69aadfa57088439bd9e8e7
#
_cell.length_a   1.000
_cell.length_b   1.000
_cell.length_c   1.000
_cell.angle_alpha   90.00
_cell.angle_beta   90.00
_cell.angle_gamma   90.00
#
_symmetry.space_group_name_H-M   'P 1'
#
loop_
_entity.id
_entity.type
_entity.pdbx_description
1 polymer ?
#
loop_
_entity_poly.entity_id
_entity_poly.type
_entity_poly.pdbx_seq_one_letter_code
_entity_poly.pdbx_strand_id
1 'polypeptide(L)'
;MNVTAPAASPEQLNQLMIDAIAAARPVGTRDPRVLDAIRAVPRHAFVPGASLADAYNPDLAVITKRGPAGAALSCASVPYLVAAMLEQLDVHDGHHVFEAGAGTGWNAALLATLAGPGGHVSTIDIDPEITAQAAASLARAGFPGVHVATGDAGLGVPDNAPYDRAIITIGSLDIPPAWFGQLRPGGRLVVPLRWRGQTQSVALVLGEDGILHSDSVFLCGFVPMIGQGWERSTPLDSHDLVRLYWDADQDISPCQLSGVLDWPKTRVDSDVTVRPEESLDPIWLRATATDPAVCRISAEPAAVTSGLCTPVIRSRTMTLAVGDSIAYLAVQRLEAPKRGARLGAIGHGPNGASLAERLCHHIGTWGADRAAKPSITIYPDSAPQTAGTHVITREHCEMTVAY
;
A
#
# COMPACT_ATOMS: atom_id res chain seq x y z
N MET A 1 -40.10 -9.37 29.25
CA MET A 1 -38.68 -9.64 29.57
C MET A 1 -37.90 -9.64 28.25
N ASN A 2 -37.19 -8.55 27.96
CA ASN A 2 -36.28 -8.52 26.81
C ASN A 2 -35.05 -9.35 27.21
N VAL A 3 -34.97 -10.57 26.71
CA VAL A 3 -33.74 -11.36 26.76
C VAL A 3 -32.80 -10.75 25.73
N THR A 4 -31.89 -9.87 26.17
CA THR A 4 -30.76 -9.43 25.38
C THR A 4 -29.95 -10.68 25.06
N ALA A 5 -29.75 -10.99 23.78
CA ALA A 5 -28.88 -12.09 23.39
C ALA A 5 -27.49 -11.88 24.04
N PRO A 6 -26.85 -12.95 24.56
CA PRO A 6 -25.56 -12.81 25.20
C PRO A 6 -24.54 -12.23 24.18
N ALA A 7 -23.73 -11.28 24.65
CA ALA A 7 -22.66 -10.73 23.81
C ALA A 7 -21.73 -11.87 23.37
N ALA A 8 -21.32 -11.84 22.08
CA ALA A 8 -20.41 -12.85 21.54
C ALA A 8 -19.10 -12.89 22.33
N SER A 9 -18.57 -14.08 22.59
CA SER A 9 -17.29 -14.24 23.29
C SER A 9 -16.11 -13.80 22.39
N PRO A 10 -14.94 -13.49 22.98
CA PRO A 10 -13.74 -13.17 22.20
C PRO A 10 -13.38 -14.27 21.18
N GLU A 11 -13.56 -15.54 21.53
CA GLU A 11 -13.28 -16.69 20.67
C GLU A 11 -14.26 -16.74 19.48
N GLN A 12 -15.53 -16.46 19.71
CA GLN A 12 -16.55 -16.38 18.66
C GLN A 12 -16.26 -15.23 17.70
N LEU A 13 -15.91 -14.06 18.23
CA LEU A 13 -15.54 -12.90 17.39
C LEU A 13 -14.25 -13.14 16.58
N ASN A 14 -13.25 -13.79 17.20
CA ASN A 14 -12.04 -14.19 16.50
C ASN A 14 -12.34 -15.15 15.35
N GLN A 15 -13.20 -16.17 15.56
CA GLN A 15 -13.59 -17.09 14.50
C GLN A 15 -14.34 -16.38 13.37
N LEU A 16 -15.27 -15.47 13.68
CA LEU A 16 -15.97 -14.68 12.67
C LEU A 16 -15.00 -13.81 11.84
N MET A 17 -14.00 -13.20 12.47
CA MET A 17 -12.95 -12.45 11.79
C MET A 17 -12.15 -13.36 10.85
N ILE A 18 -11.76 -14.55 11.30
CA ILE A 18 -11.02 -15.53 10.48
C ILE A 18 -11.84 -15.97 9.27
N ASP A 19 -13.13 -16.28 9.47
CA ASP A 19 -14.02 -16.68 8.37
C ASP A 19 -14.17 -15.56 7.33
N ALA A 20 -14.29 -14.31 7.79
CA ALA A 20 -14.34 -13.14 6.91
C ALA A 20 -13.03 -12.94 6.13
N ILE A 21 -11.87 -13.10 6.78
CA ILE A 21 -10.55 -13.03 6.12
C ILE A 21 -10.42 -14.11 5.05
N ALA A 22 -10.80 -15.36 5.35
CA ALA A 22 -10.76 -16.47 4.40
C ALA A 22 -11.69 -16.29 3.20
N ALA A 23 -12.81 -15.56 3.39
CA ALA A 23 -13.78 -15.23 2.34
C ALA A 23 -13.41 -13.98 1.53
N ALA A 24 -12.54 -13.09 2.05
CA ALA A 24 -12.21 -11.80 1.43
C ALA A 24 -11.62 -11.95 0.03
N ARG A 25 -11.99 -11.05 -0.88
CA ARG A 25 -11.49 -10.95 -2.26
C ARG A 25 -11.43 -9.47 -2.66
N PRO A 26 -10.42 -9.06 -3.40
CA PRO A 26 -9.25 -9.81 -3.90
C PRO A 26 -8.16 -10.04 -2.85
N VAL A 27 -8.20 -9.35 -1.69
CA VAL A 27 -7.18 -9.40 -0.65
C VAL A 27 -7.72 -10.14 0.57
N GLY A 28 -6.98 -11.10 1.05
CA GLY A 28 -7.27 -12.00 2.18
C GLY A 28 -6.31 -13.17 2.11
N THR A 29 -6.47 -14.16 2.96
CA THR A 29 -5.64 -15.38 2.91
C THR A 29 -6.47 -16.63 3.01
N ARG A 30 -5.98 -17.71 2.41
CA ARG A 30 -6.46 -19.07 2.58
C ARG A 30 -5.37 -20.00 3.12
N ASP A 31 -4.20 -19.48 3.39
CA ASP A 31 -3.13 -20.27 4.01
C ASP A 31 -3.58 -20.71 5.42
N PRO A 32 -3.76 -22.01 5.65
CA PRO A 32 -4.21 -22.50 6.95
C PRO A 32 -3.23 -22.13 8.07
N ARG A 33 -1.93 -22.05 7.80
CA ARG A 33 -0.90 -21.68 8.79
C ARG A 33 -1.14 -20.25 9.30
N VAL A 34 -1.45 -19.32 8.40
CA VAL A 34 -1.75 -17.92 8.75
C VAL A 34 -3.06 -17.84 9.53
N LEU A 35 -4.11 -18.54 9.08
CA LEU A 35 -5.40 -18.56 9.78
C LEU A 35 -5.28 -19.19 11.18
N ASP A 36 -4.48 -20.25 11.33
CA ASP A 36 -4.21 -20.90 12.63
C ASP A 36 -3.39 -20.00 13.56
N ALA A 37 -2.39 -19.28 13.04
CA ALA A 37 -1.67 -18.28 13.82
C ALA A 37 -2.60 -17.16 14.32
N ILE A 38 -3.49 -16.63 13.47
CA ILE A 38 -4.49 -15.63 13.88
C ILE A 38 -5.46 -16.20 14.94
N ARG A 39 -5.81 -17.48 14.84
CA ARG A 39 -6.65 -18.15 15.85
C ARG A 39 -5.94 -18.26 17.20
N ALA A 40 -4.64 -18.58 17.17
CA ALA A 40 -3.83 -18.78 18.38
C ALA A 40 -3.45 -17.47 19.08
N VAL A 41 -3.40 -16.34 18.38
CA VAL A 41 -2.97 -15.04 18.89
C VAL A 41 -4.15 -14.07 18.99
N PRO A 42 -4.83 -13.97 20.15
CA PRO A 42 -6.05 -13.17 20.29
C PRO A 42 -5.75 -11.67 20.17
N ARG A 43 -6.27 -11.04 19.10
CA ARG A 43 -5.97 -9.64 18.74
C ARG A 43 -6.33 -8.65 19.85
N HIS A 44 -7.43 -8.87 20.62
CA HIS A 44 -7.85 -7.96 21.67
C HIS A 44 -6.82 -7.78 22.78
N ALA A 45 -5.93 -8.78 23.00
CA ALA A 45 -4.83 -8.68 23.97
C ALA A 45 -3.79 -7.60 23.61
N PHE A 46 -3.70 -7.23 22.34
CA PHE A 46 -2.77 -6.24 21.79
C PHE A 46 -3.41 -4.85 21.57
N VAL A 47 -4.72 -4.74 21.75
CA VAL A 47 -5.49 -3.47 21.64
C VAL A 47 -6.44 -3.29 22.82
N PRO A 48 -5.92 -3.23 24.06
CA PRO A 48 -6.75 -3.28 25.28
C PRO A 48 -7.70 -2.08 25.42
N GLY A 49 -7.46 -1.00 24.69
CA GLY A 49 -8.34 0.19 24.68
C GLY A 49 -9.50 0.11 23.68
N ALA A 50 -9.53 -0.91 22.81
CA ALA A 50 -10.59 -1.08 21.82
C ALA A 50 -11.74 -1.95 22.38
N SER A 51 -12.96 -1.76 21.84
CA SER A 51 -14.03 -2.71 22.06
C SER A 51 -13.69 -4.06 21.42
N LEU A 52 -14.27 -5.16 21.92
CA LEU A 52 -14.10 -6.48 21.28
C LEU A 52 -14.59 -6.47 19.84
N ALA A 53 -15.68 -5.75 19.54
CA ALA A 53 -16.21 -5.61 18.20
C ALA A 53 -15.19 -4.91 17.25
N ASP A 54 -14.53 -3.84 17.70
CA ASP A 54 -13.51 -3.16 16.92
C ASP A 54 -12.23 -3.98 16.80
N ALA A 55 -11.81 -4.64 17.88
CA ALA A 55 -10.63 -5.50 17.90
C ALA A 55 -10.72 -6.64 16.87
N TYR A 56 -11.92 -7.20 16.68
CA TYR A 56 -12.17 -8.32 15.77
C TYR A 56 -12.89 -7.94 14.48
N ASN A 57 -13.02 -6.64 14.17
CA ASN A 57 -13.51 -6.20 12.86
C ASN A 57 -12.42 -6.43 11.79
N PRO A 58 -12.67 -7.29 10.77
CA PRO A 58 -11.66 -7.62 9.75
C PRO A 58 -11.25 -6.44 8.88
N ASP A 59 -12.11 -5.40 8.80
CA ASP A 59 -11.94 -4.23 7.93
C ASP A 59 -11.47 -2.97 8.68
N LEU A 60 -11.20 -3.09 10.00
CA LEU A 60 -10.90 -1.93 10.84
C LEU A 60 -9.45 -1.93 11.36
N ALA A 61 -8.71 -0.86 11.06
CA ALA A 61 -7.48 -0.54 11.77
C ALA A 61 -7.79 0.13 13.12
N VAL A 62 -7.24 -0.38 14.20
CA VAL A 62 -7.38 0.24 15.53
C VAL A 62 -6.21 1.21 15.74
N ILE A 63 -6.50 2.51 15.70
CA ILE A 63 -5.47 3.55 15.91
C ILE A 63 -5.09 3.60 17.38
N THR A 64 -3.80 3.43 17.67
CA THR A 64 -3.24 3.40 19.03
C THR A 64 -2.49 4.67 19.39
N LYS A 65 -1.97 5.42 18.41
CA LYS A 65 -1.32 6.71 18.63
C LYS A 65 -1.65 7.69 17.51
N ARG A 66 -1.92 8.95 17.90
CA ARG A 66 -2.16 10.07 16.98
C ARG A 66 -1.12 11.16 17.17
N GLY A 67 -0.74 11.82 16.09
CA GLY A 67 0.09 13.01 16.11
C GLY A 67 -0.70 14.29 16.46
N PRO A 68 0.00 15.43 16.61
CA PRO A 68 -0.61 16.72 16.98
C PRO A 68 -1.72 17.17 16.03
N ALA A 69 -1.64 16.85 14.74
CA ALA A 69 -2.64 17.16 13.73
C ALA A 69 -3.74 16.08 13.58
N GLY A 70 -3.81 15.10 14.51
CA GLY A 70 -4.78 14.03 14.48
C GLY A 70 -4.47 12.88 13.53
N ALA A 71 -3.38 12.97 12.74
CA ALA A 71 -2.93 11.91 11.87
C ALA A 71 -2.57 10.65 12.67
N ALA A 72 -2.87 9.47 12.14
CA ALA A 72 -2.46 8.21 12.76
C ALA A 72 -0.93 8.07 12.68
N LEU A 73 -0.28 7.86 13.82
CA LEU A 73 1.15 7.56 13.93
C LEU A 73 1.38 6.06 14.15
N SER A 74 0.47 5.39 14.84
CA SER A 74 0.53 3.94 15.06
C SER A 74 -0.88 3.36 15.10
N CYS A 75 -1.01 2.13 14.63
CA CYS A 75 -2.26 1.37 14.67
C CYS A 75 -1.97 -0.14 14.70
N ALA A 76 -2.96 -0.91 15.20
CA ALA A 76 -3.06 -2.30 14.82
C ALA A 76 -3.72 -2.35 13.44
N SER A 77 -2.97 -2.77 12.43
CA SER A 77 -3.39 -2.79 11.03
C SER A 77 -4.65 -3.63 10.79
N VAL A 78 -5.32 -3.39 9.67
CA VAL A 78 -6.52 -4.11 9.25
C VAL A 78 -6.23 -5.62 9.15
N PRO A 79 -7.00 -6.50 9.84
CA PRO A 79 -6.69 -7.93 9.93
C PRO A 79 -6.56 -8.66 8.60
N TYR A 80 -7.44 -8.40 7.61
CA TYR A 80 -7.32 -9.06 6.31
C TYR A 80 -6.04 -8.67 5.57
N LEU A 81 -5.57 -7.42 5.75
CA LEU A 81 -4.33 -6.95 5.13
C LEU A 81 -3.10 -7.62 5.78
N VAL A 82 -3.10 -7.70 7.12
CA VAL A 82 -2.06 -8.44 7.86
C VAL A 82 -1.99 -9.90 7.38
N ALA A 83 -3.13 -10.56 7.30
CA ALA A 83 -3.21 -11.95 6.84
C ALA A 83 -2.67 -12.14 5.41
N ALA A 84 -3.03 -11.26 4.47
CA ALA A 84 -2.55 -11.30 3.10
C ALA A 84 -1.03 -11.06 3.00
N MET A 85 -0.49 -10.13 3.79
CA MET A 85 0.96 -9.88 3.82
C MET A 85 1.73 -11.03 4.48
N LEU A 86 1.17 -11.70 5.48
CA LEU A 86 1.77 -12.90 6.08
C LEU A 86 1.78 -14.07 5.09
N GLU A 87 0.73 -14.24 4.27
CA GLU A 87 0.73 -15.21 3.17
C GLU A 87 1.80 -14.87 2.13
N GLN A 88 1.92 -13.58 1.73
CA GLN A 88 3.01 -13.13 0.85
C GLN A 88 4.40 -13.43 1.44
N LEU A 89 4.57 -13.27 2.74
CA LEU A 89 5.84 -13.44 3.43
C LEU A 89 6.28 -14.91 3.49
N ASP A 90 5.35 -15.84 3.55
CA ASP A 90 5.57 -17.29 3.54
C ASP A 90 6.58 -17.73 4.61
N VAL A 91 6.27 -17.44 5.88
CA VAL A 91 7.11 -17.82 7.03
C VAL A 91 6.99 -19.31 7.30
N HIS A 92 8.13 -19.98 7.56
CA HIS A 92 8.20 -21.37 7.96
C HIS A 92 8.93 -21.56 9.29
N ASP A 93 8.77 -22.73 9.88
CA ASP A 93 9.45 -23.09 11.13
C ASP A 93 10.97 -22.93 11.00
N GLY A 94 11.58 -22.34 12.03
CA GLY A 94 13.01 -22.06 12.08
C GLY A 94 13.46 -20.79 11.37
N HIS A 95 12.58 -20.05 10.70
CA HIS A 95 12.96 -18.81 10.02
C HIS A 95 13.35 -17.69 11.00
N HIS A 96 14.39 -16.93 10.63
CA HIS A 96 14.72 -15.66 11.22
C HIS A 96 13.95 -14.55 10.48
N VAL A 97 13.13 -13.79 11.22
CA VAL A 97 12.20 -12.82 10.65
C VAL A 97 12.48 -11.43 11.18
N PHE A 98 12.57 -10.45 10.29
CA PHE A 98 12.63 -9.03 10.60
C PHE A 98 11.27 -8.37 10.35
N GLU A 99 10.82 -7.52 11.29
CA GLU A 99 9.66 -6.66 11.14
C GLU A 99 10.05 -5.20 11.36
N ALA A 100 9.69 -4.31 10.43
CA ALA A 100 9.74 -2.86 10.58
C ALA A 100 8.34 -2.31 10.88
N GLY A 101 8.18 -1.63 12.04
CA GLY A 101 6.93 -1.13 12.56
C GLY A 101 6.34 -2.07 13.62
N ALA A 102 6.89 -2.05 14.86
CA ALA A 102 6.44 -2.91 15.96
C ALA A 102 4.98 -2.70 16.34
N GLY A 103 4.50 -1.44 16.26
CA GLY A 103 3.13 -1.08 16.55
C GLY A 103 2.62 -1.65 17.88
N THR A 104 1.58 -2.47 17.84
CA THR A 104 1.02 -3.11 19.05
C THR A 104 1.74 -4.39 19.48
N GLY A 105 2.61 -4.95 18.63
CA GLY A 105 3.24 -6.26 18.79
C GLY A 105 2.40 -7.44 18.26
N TRP A 106 1.17 -7.21 17.78
CA TRP A 106 0.31 -8.30 17.31
C TRP A 106 0.91 -9.05 16.12
N ASN A 107 1.40 -8.33 15.12
CA ASN A 107 2.03 -8.95 13.95
C ASN A 107 3.31 -9.70 14.33
N ALA A 108 4.15 -9.15 15.21
CA ALA A 108 5.33 -9.85 15.75
C ALA A 108 4.97 -11.17 16.46
N ALA A 109 3.85 -11.22 17.19
CA ALA A 109 3.36 -12.46 17.81
C ALA A 109 2.88 -13.48 16.77
N LEU A 110 2.22 -13.03 15.69
CA LEU A 110 1.85 -13.89 14.57
C LEU A 110 3.09 -14.46 13.85
N LEU A 111 4.10 -13.62 13.61
CA LEU A 111 5.39 -14.04 13.03
C LEU A 111 6.10 -15.08 13.91
N ALA A 112 6.13 -14.85 15.23
CA ALA A 112 6.73 -15.82 16.17
C ALA A 112 5.96 -17.16 16.20
N THR A 113 4.63 -17.12 16.08
CA THR A 113 3.79 -18.32 15.97
C THR A 113 4.10 -19.10 14.69
N LEU A 114 4.26 -18.39 13.54
CA LEU A 114 4.56 -19.00 12.25
C LEU A 114 6.00 -19.53 12.16
N ALA A 115 6.95 -18.82 12.76
CA ALA A 115 8.37 -19.22 12.80
C ALA A 115 8.64 -20.37 13.76
N GLY A 116 7.71 -20.67 14.67
CA GLY A 116 7.83 -21.77 15.61
C GLY A 116 8.96 -21.61 16.64
N PRO A 117 9.17 -22.63 17.49
CA PRO A 117 10.15 -22.56 18.58
C PRO A 117 11.61 -22.50 18.11
N GLY A 118 11.89 -22.92 16.89
CA GLY A 118 13.22 -22.84 16.27
C GLY A 118 13.51 -21.52 15.57
N GLY A 119 12.48 -20.68 15.38
CA GLY A 119 12.59 -19.40 14.70
C GLY A 119 12.93 -18.23 15.61
N HIS A 120 13.26 -17.10 15.00
CA HIS A 120 13.58 -15.86 15.68
C HIS A 120 12.91 -14.67 15.05
N VAL A 121 12.32 -13.77 15.86
CA VAL A 121 11.65 -12.56 15.38
C VAL A 121 12.28 -11.33 16.01
N SER A 122 12.70 -10.40 15.17
CA SER A 122 13.14 -9.06 15.56
C SER A 122 12.17 -8.03 15.00
N THR A 123 11.60 -7.19 15.86
CA THR A 123 10.75 -6.07 15.48
C THR A 123 11.34 -4.76 15.94
N ILE A 124 11.19 -3.70 15.13
CA ILE A 124 11.74 -2.37 15.43
C ILE A 124 10.70 -1.29 15.19
N ASP A 125 10.72 -0.26 16.02
CA ASP A 125 9.95 0.97 15.84
C ASP A 125 10.79 2.16 16.27
N ILE A 126 10.57 3.32 15.66
CA ILE A 126 11.30 4.54 15.98
C ILE A 126 10.86 5.15 17.31
N ASP A 127 9.64 4.85 17.76
CA ASP A 127 9.03 5.45 18.93
C ASP A 127 9.25 4.56 20.17
N PRO A 128 10.03 5.05 21.20
CA PRO A 128 10.33 4.27 22.39
C PRO A 128 9.09 3.93 23.24
N GLU A 129 8.02 4.72 23.17
CA GLU A 129 6.78 4.43 23.86
C GLU A 129 6.05 3.25 23.21
N ILE A 130 6.04 3.21 21.86
CA ILE A 130 5.46 2.12 21.09
C ILE A 130 6.22 0.82 21.33
N THR A 131 7.55 0.84 21.29
CA THR A 131 8.35 -0.38 21.53
C THR A 131 8.20 -0.91 22.95
N ALA A 132 8.11 -0.03 23.96
CA ALA A 132 7.85 -0.43 25.34
C ALA A 132 6.45 -1.08 25.48
N GLN A 133 5.42 -0.53 24.84
CA GLN A 133 4.06 -1.09 24.84
C GLN A 133 4.01 -2.43 24.10
N ALA A 134 4.67 -2.55 22.95
CA ALA A 134 4.76 -3.79 22.18
C ALA A 134 5.44 -4.90 22.98
N ALA A 135 6.59 -4.62 23.60
CA ALA A 135 7.32 -5.58 24.46
C ALA A 135 6.45 -6.06 25.63
N ALA A 136 5.75 -5.13 26.31
CA ALA A 136 4.85 -5.48 27.41
C ALA A 136 3.66 -6.32 26.94
N SER A 137 3.09 -6.04 25.75
CA SER A 137 1.98 -6.81 25.19
C SER A 137 2.43 -8.21 24.77
N LEU A 138 3.58 -8.33 24.12
CA LEU A 138 4.20 -9.60 23.75
C LEU A 138 4.48 -10.48 24.96
N ALA A 139 5.09 -9.92 26.02
CA ALA A 139 5.37 -10.66 27.24
C ALA A 139 4.08 -11.19 27.90
N ARG A 140 3.04 -10.34 28.01
CA ARG A 140 1.72 -10.75 28.55
C ARG A 140 1.04 -11.84 27.72
N ALA A 141 1.22 -11.79 26.40
CA ALA A 141 0.64 -12.74 25.48
C ALA A 141 1.44 -14.05 25.34
N GLY A 142 2.56 -14.20 26.05
CA GLY A 142 3.37 -15.43 26.04
C GLY A 142 4.48 -15.46 24.98
N PHE A 143 4.88 -14.31 24.42
CA PHE A 143 5.93 -14.16 23.42
C PHE A 143 7.15 -13.36 23.91
N PRO A 144 7.75 -13.68 25.10
CA PRO A 144 8.89 -12.92 25.63
C PRO A 144 10.17 -13.09 24.81
N GLY A 145 10.24 -14.06 23.89
CA GLY A 145 11.38 -14.32 23.02
C GLY A 145 11.46 -13.41 21.80
N VAL A 146 10.43 -12.61 21.52
CA VAL A 146 10.48 -11.62 20.42
C VAL A 146 11.43 -10.48 20.81
N HIS A 147 12.43 -10.22 19.98
CA HIS A 147 13.35 -9.11 20.16
C HIS A 147 12.70 -7.81 19.71
N VAL A 148 12.47 -6.87 20.63
CA VAL A 148 11.89 -5.55 20.35
C VAL A 148 12.96 -4.48 20.45
N ALA A 149 13.30 -3.85 19.32
CA ALA A 149 14.29 -2.79 19.23
C ALA A 149 13.64 -1.40 19.10
N THR A 150 14.31 -0.37 19.59
CA THR A 150 13.94 1.03 19.36
C THR A 150 14.98 1.67 18.46
N GLY A 151 14.54 2.20 17.29
CA GLY A 151 15.45 2.84 16.36
C GLY A 151 14.86 3.02 14.96
N ASP A 152 15.69 3.50 14.05
CA ASP A 152 15.33 3.68 12.65
C ASP A 152 15.23 2.33 11.94
N ALA A 153 14.04 1.99 11.49
CA ALA A 153 13.78 0.74 10.75
C ALA A 153 14.54 0.66 9.41
N GLY A 154 14.92 1.81 8.84
CA GLY A 154 15.76 1.87 7.63
C GLY A 154 17.17 1.29 7.84
N LEU A 155 17.65 1.22 9.08
CA LEU A 155 18.92 0.60 9.45
C LEU A 155 18.78 -0.90 9.76
N GLY A 156 17.55 -1.41 9.89
CA GLY A 156 17.29 -2.79 10.29
C GLY A 156 17.73 -3.10 11.72
N VAL A 157 17.98 -4.39 11.99
CA VAL A 157 18.55 -4.89 13.26
C VAL A 157 19.72 -5.82 12.91
N PRO A 158 20.92 -5.26 12.65
CA PRO A 158 22.05 -6.02 12.09
C PRO A 158 22.57 -7.13 13.03
N ASP A 159 22.43 -6.96 14.35
CA ASP A 159 22.91 -7.94 15.33
C ASP A 159 22.17 -9.30 15.23
N ASN A 160 20.97 -9.30 14.66
CA ASN A 160 20.14 -10.49 14.50
C ASN A 160 20.06 -10.96 13.03
N ALA A 161 20.77 -10.28 12.11
CA ALA A 161 20.87 -10.68 10.71
C ALA A 161 21.80 -11.90 10.54
N PRO A 162 21.74 -12.66 9.43
CA PRO A 162 20.86 -12.44 8.28
C PRO A 162 19.46 -13.03 8.48
N TYR A 163 18.46 -12.42 7.81
CA TYR A 163 17.07 -12.82 7.87
C TYR A 163 16.64 -13.67 6.69
N ASP A 164 15.77 -14.67 6.93
CA ASP A 164 15.09 -15.43 5.90
C ASP A 164 13.91 -14.65 5.33
N ARG A 165 13.26 -13.86 6.19
CA ARG A 165 12.04 -13.09 5.88
C ARG A 165 12.13 -11.70 6.50
N ALA A 166 11.66 -10.71 5.74
CA ALA A 166 11.51 -9.35 6.22
C ALA A 166 10.12 -8.83 5.84
N ILE A 167 9.41 -8.21 6.80
CA ILE A 167 8.11 -7.57 6.56
C ILE A 167 8.14 -6.14 7.06
N ILE A 168 7.68 -5.24 6.21
CA ILE A 168 7.55 -3.82 6.52
C ILE A 168 6.07 -3.52 6.73
N THR A 169 5.71 -3.01 7.88
CA THR A 169 4.32 -2.68 8.24
C THR A 169 4.06 -1.17 8.31
N ILE A 170 4.92 -0.41 7.65
CA ILE A 170 4.86 1.03 7.41
C ILE A 170 5.05 1.31 5.92
N GLY A 171 4.44 2.39 5.41
CA GLY A 171 4.50 2.73 3.98
C GLY A 171 5.88 3.27 3.59
N SER A 172 6.56 2.59 2.67
CA SER A 172 7.89 2.93 2.21
C SER A 172 7.88 3.56 0.82
N LEU A 173 8.73 4.57 0.61
CA LEU A 173 8.99 5.18 -0.71
C LEU A 173 10.24 4.63 -1.36
N ASP A 174 11.08 3.92 -0.60
CA ASP A 174 12.40 3.47 -0.99
C ASP A 174 12.75 2.15 -0.29
N ILE A 175 13.75 1.44 -0.78
CA ILE A 175 14.30 0.25 -0.14
C ILE A 175 15.71 0.59 0.40
N PRO A 176 15.86 0.79 1.72
CA PRO A 176 17.16 1.10 2.32
C PRO A 176 18.20 0.02 2.07
N PRO A 177 19.50 0.36 1.90
CA PRO A 177 20.58 -0.60 1.67
C PRO A 177 20.68 -1.70 2.73
N ALA A 178 20.35 -1.37 3.99
CA ALA A 178 20.37 -2.34 5.08
C ALA A 178 19.40 -3.50 4.87
N TRP A 179 18.25 -3.28 4.19
CA TRP A 179 17.29 -4.36 3.93
C TRP A 179 17.82 -5.36 2.90
N PHE A 180 18.60 -4.89 1.91
CA PHE A 180 19.32 -5.79 0.99
C PHE A 180 20.43 -6.58 1.74
N GLY A 181 21.25 -5.86 2.52
CA GLY A 181 22.42 -6.46 3.19
C GLY A 181 22.09 -7.39 4.35
N GLN A 182 20.90 -7.25 4.96
CA GLN A 182 20.47 -8.09 6.09
C GLN A 182 19.57 -9.25 5.67
N LEU A 183 19.13 -9.31 4.41
CA LEU A 183 18.37 -10.43 3.87
C LEU A 183 19.31 -11.48 3.28
N ARG A 184 19.01 -12.75 3.47
CA ARG A 184 19.76 -13.85 2.81
C ARG A 184 19.45 -13.89 1.31
N PRO A 185 20.37 -14.35 0.45
CA PRO A 185 20.01 -14.77 -0.90
C PRO A 185 18.86 -15.78 -0.86
N GLY A 186 17.85 -15.62 -1.71
CA GLY A 186 16.59 -16.37 -1.63
C GLY A 186 15.65 -15.92 -0.50
N GLY A 187 16.07 -14.99 0.35
CA GLY A 187 15.23 -14.38 1.37
C GLY A 187 14.14 -13.52 0.77
N ARG A 188 13.04 -13.33 1.52
CA ARG A 188 11.84 -12.62 1.04
C ARG A 188 11.57 -11.37 1.84
N LEU A 189 11.33 -10.27 1.14
CA LEU A 189 10.90 -8.98 1.67
C LEU A 189 9.45 -8.69 1.23
N VAL A 190 8.56 -8.42 2.18
CA VAL A 190 7.22 -7.90 1.89
C VAL A 190 7.15 -6.45 2.35
N VAL A 191 6.87 -5.54 1.43
CA VAL A 191 6.92 -4.11 1.70
C VAL A 191 5.73 -3.36 1.07
N PRO A 192 5.04 -2.47 1.83
CA PRO A 192 4.10 -1.50 1.27
C PRO A 192 4.88 -0.40 0.54
N LEU A 193 5.21 -0.63 -0.73
CA LEU A 193 6.00 0.29 -1.53
C LEU A 193 5.08 1.28 -2.25
N ARG A 194 5.45 2.56 -2.18
CA ARG A 194 4.70 3.65 -2.78
C ARG A 194 5.43 4.26 -3.96
N TRP A 195 4.74 4.37 -5.08
CA TRP A 195 5.22 5.11 -6.26
C TRP A 195 4.06 5.63 -7.11
N ARG A 196 4.29 6.76 -7.77
CA ARG A 196 3.33 7.37 -8.70
C ARG A 196 1.91 7.50 -8.13
N GLY A 197 1.81 7.70 -6.80
CA GLY A 197 0.54 7.95 -6.10
C GLY A 197 -0.23 6.69 -5.66
N GLN A 198 0.30 5.49 -5.88
CA GLN A 198 -0.24 4.23 -5.35
C GLN A 198 0.69 3.62 -4.30
N THR A 199 0.13 2.83 -3.39
CA THR A 199 0.89 1.98 -2.47
C THR A 199 0.49 0.53 -2.70
N GLN A 200 1.48 -0.31 -2.99
CA GLN A 200 1.28 -1.73 -3.24
C GLN A 200 2.04 -2.54 -2.19
N SER A 201 1.42 -3.58 -1.64
CA SER A 201 2.16 -4.62 -0.93
C SER A 201 2.88 -5.46 -1.97
N VAL A 202 4.20 -5.39 -1.97
CA VAL A 202 5.05 -6.10 -2.92
C VAL A 202 5.82 -7.17 -2.16
N ALA A 203 5.66 -8.43 -2.55
CA ALA A 203 6.53 -9.51 -2.10
C ALA A 203 7.70 -9.64 -3.07
N LEU A 204 8.90 -9.52 -2.57
CA LEU A 204 10.16 -9.49 -3.31
C LEU A 204 11.06 -10.63 -2.82
N VAL A 205 11.75 -11.30 -3.72
CA VAL A 205 12.76 -12.31 -3.41
C VAL A 205 14.14 -11.79 -3.82
N LEU A 206 15.10 -11.85 -2.93
CA LEU A 206 16.49 -11.47 -3.20
C LEU A 206 17.18 -12.56 -4.03
N GLY A 207 17.56 -12.21 -5.26
CA GLY A 207 18.32 -13.09 -6.15
C GLY A 207 19.79 -13.26 -5.72
N GLU A 208 20.46 -14.25 -6.28
CA GLU A 208 21.91 -14.45 -6.14
C GLU A 208 22.72 -13.26 -6.72
N ASP A 209 22.11 -12.50 -7.63
CA ASP A 209 22.64 -11.29 -8.25
C ASP A 209 22.51 -10.04 -7.36
N GLY A 210 21.91 -10.18 -6.18
CA GLY A 210 21.65 -9.05 -5.28
C GLY A 210 20.46 -8.18 -5.66
N ILE A 211 19.65 -8.60 -6.64
CA ILE A 211 18.48 -7.88 -7.14
C ILE A 211 17.21 -8.46 -6.51
N LEU A 212 16.24 -7.59 -6.19
CA LEU A 212 14.95 -8.02 -5.66
C LEU A 212 13.93 -8.15 -6.79
N HIS A 213 13.31 -9.33 -6.91
CA HIS A 213 12.30 -9.65 -7.91
C HIS A 213 10.94 -9.93 -7.27
N SER A 214 9.88 -9.29 -7.76
CA SER A 214 8.54 -9.52 -7.21
C SER A 214 7.96 -10.85 -7.67
N ASP A 215 7.18 -11.49 -6.78
CA ASP A 215 6.34 -12.63 -7.11
C ASP A 215 4.86 -12.37 -6.92
N SER A 216 4.50 -11.39 -6.08
CA SER A 216 3.12 -10.96 -5.90
C SER A 216 2.99 -9.50 -5.52
N VAL A 217 1.88 -8.88 -5.97
CA VAL A 217 1.60 -7.46 -5.78
C VAL A 217 0.11 -7.28 -5.56
N PHE A 218 -0.29 -6.49 -4.54
CA PHE A 218 -1.67 -6.04 -4.38
C PHE A 218 -1.74 -4.65 -3.73
N LEU A 219 -2.83 -3.92 -4.01
CA LEU A 219 -3.06 -2.57 -3.47
C LEU A 219 -3.24 -2.59 -1.96
N CYS A 220 -2.57 -1.69 -1.27
CA CYS A 220 -2.67 -1.51 0.17
C CYS A 220 -2.56 -0.04 0.58
N GLY A 221 -2.63 0.23 1.89
CA GLY A 221 -2.37 1.54 2.48
C GLY A 221 -1.81 1.40 3.88
N PHE A 222 -0.77 2.18 4.17
CA PHE A 222 -0.10 2.19 5.47
C PHE A 222 0.26 3.62 5.88
N VAL A 223 0.45 3.83 7.19
CA VAL A 223 1.10 5.05 7.70
C VAL A 223 2.50 5.15 7.12
N PRO A 224 2.92 6.34 6.67
CA PRO A 224 4.23 6.50 6.02
C PRO A 224 5.38 6.27 7.00
N MET A 225 6.48 5.72 6.49
CA MET A 225 7.74 5.61 7.21
C MET A 225 8.32 7.00 7.48
N ILE A 226 8.69 7.27 8.73
CA ILE A 226 9.36 8.52 9.13
C ILE A 226 10.81 8.46 8.61
N GLY A 227 11.32 9.59 8.11
CA GLY A 227 12.70 9.71 7.61
C GLY A 227 12.86 9.51 6.11
N GLN A 228 11.90 8.89 5.43
CA GLN A 228 11.87 8.86 3.96
C GLN A 228 11.19 10.11 3.38
N GLY A 229 11.55 10.47 2.15
CA GLY A 229 10.94 11.57 1.43
C GLY A 229 9.42 11.42 1.28
N TRP A 230 8.76 12.54 0.99
CA TRP A 230 7.31 12.57 0.77
C TRP A 230 7.00 12.82 -0.70
N GLU A 231 5.79 12.47 -1.12
CA GLU A 231 5.27 13.00 -2.37
C GLU A 231 5.32 14.54 -2.33
N ARG A 232 5.76 15.14 -3.43
CA ARG A 232 5.61 16.58 -3.66
C ARG A 232 4.15 16.88 -3.97
N SER A 233 3.67 18.07 -3.68
CA SER A 233 2.32 18.45 -4.02
C SER A 233 2.17 19.93 -4.33
N THR A 234 1.17 20.28 -5.14
CA THR A 234 0.80 21.67 -5.45
C THR A 234 -0.71 21.77 -5.62
N PRO A 235 -1.33 22.91 -5.20
CA PRO A 235 -2.70 23.20 -5.57
C PRO A 235 -2.79 23.46 -7.08
N LEU A 236 -3.88 23.04 -7.72
CA LEU A 236 -4.18 23.27 -9.14
C LEU A 236 -5.17 24.42 -9.36
N ASP A 237 -5.74 24.93 -8.29
CA ASP A 237 -6.67 26.05 -8.28
C ASP A 237 -6.37 27.01 -7.13
N SER A 238 -6.93 28.23 -7.19
CA SER A 238 -6.65 29.32 -6.23
C SER A 238 -7.20 29.07 -4.82
N HIS A 239 -8.08 28.11 -4.64
CA HIS A 239 -8.74 27.77 -3.37
C HIS A 239 -8.23 26.48 -2.74
N ASP A 240 -7.23 25.84 -3.36
CA ASP A 240 -6.68 24.54 -2.93
C ASP A 240 -7.76 23.44 -2.80
N LEU A 241 -8.72 23.44 -3.69
CA LEU A 241 -9.78 22.44 -3.73
C LEU A 241 -9.36 21.19 -4.50
N VAL A 242 -8.38 21.30 -5.40
CA VAL A 242 -7.78 20.18 -6.14
C VAL A 242 -6.27 20.27 -6.02
N ARG A 243 -5.65 19.18 -5.62
CA ARG A 243 -4.21 19.10 -5.40
C ARG A 243 -3.60 17.98 -6.21
N LEU A 244 -2.52 18.28 -6.93
CA LEU A 244 -1.66 17.30 -7.59
C LEU A 244 -0.59 16.81 -6.63
N TYR A 245 -0.25 15.50 -6.76
CA TYR A 245 0.85 14.86 -6.02
C TYR A 245 1.71 14.06 -6.98
N TRP A 246 3.03 14.14 -6.83
CA TRP A 246 4.00 13.45 -7.67
C TRP A 246 5.26 13.07 -6.90
N ASP A 247 6.04 12.13 -7.45
CA ASP A 247 7.27 11.66 -6.82
C ASP A 247 8.45 12.60 -7.14
N ALA A 248 9.50 12.54 -6.31
CA ALA A 248 10.64 13.46 -6.39
C ALA A 248 11.45 13.37 -7.68
N ASP A 249 11.44 12.18 -8.34
CA ASP A 249 12.13 11.92 -9.61
C ASP A 249 11.36 12.40 -10.86
N GLN A 250 10.14 12.96 -10.68
CA GLN A 250 9.36 13.48 -11.80
C GLN A 250 9.62 14.97 -12.03
N ASP A 251 9.82 15.33 -13.29
CA ASP A 251 9.99 16.72 -13.72
C ASP A 251 8.62 17.41 -13.87
N ILE A 252 8.03 17.81 -12.73
CA ILE A 252 6.78 18.56 -12.68
C ILE A 252 7.03 19.93 -12.06
N SER A 253 6.70 20.98 -12.82
CA SER A 253 6.84 22.36 -12.39
C SER A 253 5.51 22.93 -11.86
N PRO A 254 5.39 23.20 -10.54
CA PRO A 254 4.17 23.73 -9.95
C PRO A 254 3.66 25.04 -10.59
N CYS A 255 4.58 25.91 -10.98
CA CYS A 255 4.21 27.22 -11.55
C CYS A 255 3.54 27.10 -12.94
N GLN A 256 3.86 26.05 -13.71
CA GLN A 256 3.22 25.79 -15.00
C GLN A 256 1.80 25.25 -14.85
N LEU A 257 1.49 24.61 -13.74
CA LEU A 257 0.20 23.98 -13.47
C LEU A 257 -0.78 24.90 -12.70
N SER A 258 -0.31 26.08 -12.27
CA SER A 258 -1.17 27.04 -11.57
C SER A 258 -2.32 27.49 -12.48
N GLY A 259 -3.58 27.31 -12.03
CA GLY A 259 -4.77 27.66 -12.80
C GLY A 259 -5.06 26.74 -13.99
N VAL A 260 -4.42 25.57 -14.08
CA VAL A 260 -4.67 24.63 -15.18
C VAL A 260 -6.13 24.18 -15.28
N LEU A 261 -6.86 24.19 -14.17
CA LEU A 261 -8.29 23.86 -14.13
C LEU A 261 -9.20 24.95 -14.68
N ASP A 262 -8.70 26.17 -14.91
CA ASP A 262 -9.45 27.27 -15.55
C ASP A 262 -9.57 27.05 -17.08
N TRP A 263 -8.73 26.20 -17.66
CA TRP A 263 -8.83 25.80 -19.06
C TRP A 263 -10.08 24.94 -19.29
N PRO A 264 -10.71 25.06 -20.49
CA PRO A 264 -11.84 24.23 -20.85
C PRO A 264 -11.53 22.73 -20.72
N LYS A 265 -12.49 21.97 -20.22
CA LYS A 265 -12.40 20.52 -20.12
C LYS A 265 -12.50 19.88 -21.49
N THR A 266 -11.56 19.01 -21.80
CA THR A 266 -11.67 18.12 -22.96
C THR A 266 -11.85 16.69 -22.45
N ARG A 267 -13.01 16.09 -22.76
CA ARG A 267 -13.27 14.71 -22.44
C ARG A 267 -12.95 13.82 -23.66
N VAL A 268 -12.23 12.73 -23.38
CA VAL A 268 -11.99 11.64 -24.33
C VAL A 268 -12.49 10.35 -23.70
N ASP A 269 -13.32 9.61 -24.43
CA ASP A 269 -13.86 8.32 -23.97
C ASP A 269 -13.08 7.17 -24.61
N SER A 270 -12.85 6.12 -23.84
CA SER A 270 -12.33 4.84 -24.34
C SER A 270 -13.48 3.88 -24.69
N ASP A 271 -13.17 2.78 -25.38
CA ASP A 271 -14.12 1.70 -25.63
C ASP A 271 -14.25 0.71 -24.46
N VAL A 272 -13.50 0.94 -23.38
CA VAL A 272 -13.44 0.05 -22.23
C VAL A 272 -14.57 0.37 -21.25
N THR A 273 -15.32 -0.67 -20.88
CA THR A 273 -16.32 -0.60 -19.81
C THR A 273 -15.93 -1.48 -18.63
N VAL A 274 -16.35 -1.08 -17.44
CA VAL A 274 -16.12 -1.79 -16.18
C VAL A 274 -17.41 -2.03 -15.42
N ARG A 275 -17.43 -3.08 -14.62
CA ARG A 275 -18.52 -3.35 -13.67
C ARG A 275 -18.31 -2.51 -12.40
N PRO A 276 -19.36 -2.31 -11.57
CA PRO A 276 -19.27 -1.49 -10.36
C PRO A 276 -18.22 -1.99 -9.35
N GLU A 277 -17.99 -3.32 -9.31
CA GLU A 277 -17.09 -3.97 -8.35
C GLU A 277 -15.66 -4.10 -8.89
N GLU A 278 -15.41 -3.69 -10.14
CA GLU A 278 -14.11 -3.85 -10.78
C GLU A 278 -13.15 -2.73 -10.34
N SER A 279 -11.98 -3.10 -9.82
CA SER A 279 -10.95 -2.13 -9.45
C SER A 279 -10.34 -1.46 -10.67
N LEU A 280 -10.10 -0.15 -10.57
CA LEU A 280 -9.40 0.64 -11.58
C LEU A 280 -7.89 0.78 -11.31
N ASP A 281 -7.43 0.32 -10.15
CA ASP A 281 -6.02 0.41 -9.73
C ASP A 281 -5.06 -0.33 -10.69
N PRO A 282 -5.42 -1.46 -11.33
CA PRO A 282 -4.55 -2.12 -12.31
C PRO A 282 -4.26 -1.27 -13.57
N ILE A 283 -5.18 -0.37 -13.98
CA ILE A 283 -4.91 0.58 -15.06
C ILE A 283 -3.75 1.49 -14.68
N TRP A 284 -3.84 2.04 -13.49
CA TRP A 284 -2.85 2.94 -12.94
C TRP A 284 -1.49 2.24 -12.79
N LEU A 285 -1.48 1.08 -12.13
CA LEU A 285 -0.26 0.29 -11.94
C LEU A 285 0.42 -0.03 -13.28
N ARG A 286 -0.35 -0.46 -14.28
CA ARG A 286 0.19 -0.77 -15.62
C ARG A 286 0.77 0.45 -16.31
N ALA A 287 0.14 1.60 -16.21
CA ALA A 287 0.65 2.83 -16.82
C ALA A 287 2.01 3.24 -16.24
N THR A 288 2.29 2.95 -14.96
CA THR A 288 3.59 3.28 -14.35
C THR A 288 4.77 2.53 -14.97
N ALA A 289 4.52 1.44 -15.69
CA ALA A 289 5.56 0.65 -16.37
C ALA A 289 6.23 1.42 -17.52
N THR A 290 5.50 2.32 -18.19
CA THR A 290 5.96 2.95 -19.42
C THR A 290 5.80 4.48 -19.45
N ASP A 291 5.05 5.03 -18.50
CA ASP A 291 4.67 6.45 -18.52
C ASP A 291 5.20 7.21 -17.30
N PRO A 292 6.27 8.03 -17.45
CA PRO A 292 6.83 8.83 -16.36
C PRO A 292 5.89 9.95 -15.87
N ALA A 293 4.87 10.33 -16.66
CA ALA A 293 3.94 11.41 -16.30
C ALA A 293 2.84 10.97 -15.32
N VAL A 294 2.77 9.66 -14.99
CA VAL A 294 1.75 9.13 -14.07
C VAL A 294 1.96 9.70 -12.68
N CYS A 295 0.91 10.31 -12.15
CA CYS A 295 0.84 10.90 -10.82
C CYS A 295 -0.61 10.81 -10.29
N ARG A 296 -0.98 11.57 -9.26
CA ARG A 296 -2.35 11.57 -8.74
C ARG A 296 -2.86 12.95 -8.40
N ILE A 297 -4.18 13.11 -8.48
CA ILE A 297 -4.90 14.23 -7.88
C ILE A 297 -5.75 13.76 -6.69
N SER A 298 -6.00 14.70 -5.78
CA SER A 298 -7.11 14.65 -4.83
C SER A 298 -8.01 15.87 -5.04
N ALA A 299 -9.29 15.73 -4.72
CA ALA A 299 -10.26 16.82 -4.83
C ALA A 299 -11.15 16.89 -3.58
N GLU A 300 -11.36 18.09 -3.08
CA GLU A 300 -12.31 18.35 -2.00
C GLU A 300 -13.76 18.18 -2.50
N PRO A 301 -14.73 17.87 -1.62
CA PRO A 301 -16.13 17.75 -2.00
C PRO A 301 -16.65 18.97 -2.77
N ALA A 302 -16.20 20.17 -2.41
CA ALA A 302 -16.60 21.43 -3.04
C ALA A 302 -16.17 21.49 -4.52
N ALA A 303 -14.97 20.98 -4.88
CA ALA A 303 -14.51 20.93 -6.26
C ALA A 303 -15.37 20.02 -7.14
N VAL A 304 -15.86 18.90 -6.56
CA VAL A 304 -16.74 17.98 -7.28
C VAL A 304 -18.13 18.58 -7.44
N THR A 305 -18.69 19.18 -6.38
CA THR A 305 -20.02 19.78 -6.40
C THR A 305 -20.12 20.99 -7.35
N SER A 306 -19.06 21.81 -7.41
CA SER A 306 -18.99 22.92 -8.37
C SER A 306 -18.73 22.47 -9.80
N GLY A 307 -18.37 21.22 -10.00
CA GLY A 307 -17.96 20.71 -11.29
C GLY A 307 -16.55 21.15 -11.71
N LEU A 308 -15.75 21.74 -10.82
CA LEU A 308 -14.36 22.13 -11.12
C LEU A 308 -13.52 20.90 -11.53
N CYS A 309 -13.65 19.80 -10.78
CA CYS A 309 -12.99 18.53 -11.07
C CYS A 309 -13.96 17.38 -10.78
N THR A 310 -13.94 16.33 -11.62
CA THR A 310 -14.81 15.15 -11.47
C THR A 310 -14.01 13.86 -11.44
N PRO A 311 -13.14 13.68 -10.42
CA PRO A 311 -12.29 12.51 -10.31
C PRO A 311 -13.12 11.25 -9.99
N VAL A 312 -12.60 10.08 -10.37
CA VAL A 312 -13.28 8.80 -10.09
C VAL A 312 -13.34 8.54 -8.59
N ILE A 313 -12.23 8.77 -7.88
CA ILE A 313 -12.12 8.68 -6.43
C ILE A 313 -11.56 10.01 -5.93
N ARG A 314 -12.33 10.72 -5.09
CA ARG A 314 -11.95 12.07 -4.62
C ARG A 314 -10.58 12.12 -3.95
N SER A 315 -10.28 11.17 -3.09
CA SER A 315 -9.01 11.15 -2.32
C SER A 315 -7.78 10.79 -3.18
N ARG A 316 -8.00 10.11 -4.31
CA ARG A 316 -6.92 9.71 -5.23
C ARG A 316 -7.50 9.34 -6.59
N THR A 317 -6.99 9.95 -7.63
CA THR A 317 -7.33 9.57 -9.02
C THR A 317 -6.08 9.65 -9.87
N MET A 318 -5.86 8.60 -10.68
CA MET A 318 -4.78 8.55 -11.66
C MET A 318 -4.82 9.77 -12.57
N THR A 319 -3.67 10.39 -12.74
CA THR A 319 -3.49 11.61 -13.53
C THR A 319 -2.19 11.51 -14.30
N LEU A 320 -2.16 12.07 -15.49
CA LEU A 320 -0.94 12.40 -16.23
C LEU A 320 -0.71 13.91 -16.12
N ALA A 321 0.53 14.34 -15.85
CA ALA A 321 0.89 15.75 -15.79
C ALA A 321 2.16 15.98 -16.62
N VAL A 322 2.09 16.90 -17.60
CA VAL A 322 3.22 17.26 -18.49
C VAL A 322 3.16 18.76 -18.78
N GLY A 323 4.23 19.48 -18.45
CA GLY A 323 4.31 20.92 -18.66
C GLY A 323 3.18 21.67 -17.95
N ASP A 324 2.35 22.36 -18.74
CA ASP A 324 1.21 23.18 -18.29
C ASP A 324 -0.16 22.46 -18.43
N SER A 325 -0.16 21.15 -18.57
CA SER A 325 -1.36 20.38 -18.88
C SER A 325 -1.47 19.13 -18.02
N ILE A 326 -2.72 18.72 -17.74
CA ILE A 326 -3.04 17.49 -17.02
C ILE A 326 -4.14 16.72 -17.74
N ALA A 327 -4.20 15.40 -17.49
CA ALA A 327 -5.39 14.60 -17.78
C ALA A 327 -5.61 13.58 -16.65
N TYR A 328 -6.84 13.43 -16.18
CA TYR A 328 -7.18 12.49 -15.10
C TYR A 328 -8.25 11.49 -15.53
N LEU A 329 -8.20 10.30 -14.92
CA LEU A 329 -9.16 9.22 -15.14
C LEU A 329 -10.58 9.67 -14.79
N ALA A 330 -11.51 9.42 -15.71
CA ALA A 330 -12.91 9.75 -15.56
C ALA A 330 -13.80 8.56 -15.94
N VAL A 331 -15.02 8.54 -15.41
CA VAL A 331 -16.02 7.53 -15.73
C VAL A 331 -17.31 8.18 -16.19
N GLN A 332 -18.03 7.49 -17.08
CA GLN A 332 -19.40 7.79 -17.45
C GLN A 332 -20.28 6.59 -17.09
N ARG A 333 -21.22 6.78 -16.17
CA ARG A 333 -22.18 5.72 -15.84
C ARG A 333 -22.99 5.34 -17.06
N LEU A 334 -23.17 4.04 -17.25
CA LEU A 334 -24.02 3.53 -18.32
C LEU A 334 -25.48 3.62 -17.89
N GLU A 335 -26.35 3.97 -18.87
CA GLU A 335 -27.80 4.00 -18.64
C GLU A 335 -28.39 2.60 -18.52
N ALA A 336 -29.47 2.48 -17.75
CA ALA A 336 -30.22 1.22 -17.63
C ALA A 336 -30.67 0.70 -19.01
N PRO A 337 -30.69 -0.63 -19.24
CA PRO A 337 -30.47 -1.71 -18.25
C PRO A 337 -28.99 -2.09 -18.01
N LYS A 338 -28.04 -1.45 -18.69
CA LYS A 338 -26.60 -1.73 -18.51
C LYS A 338 -26.14 -1.26 -17.14
N ARG A 339 -25.43 -2.13 -16.42
CA ARG A 339 -24.77 -1.77 -15.15
C ARG A 339 -23.28 -1.58 -15.39
N GLY A 340 -22.69 -0.54 -14.77
CA GLY A 340 -21.26 -0.26 -14.89
C GLY A 340 -20.98 1.15 -15.39
N ALA A 341 -19.76 1.35 -15.86
CA ALA A 341 -19.30 2.63 -16.39
C ALA A 341 -18.42 2.44 -17.62
N ARG A 342 -18.44 3.39 -18.53
CA ARG A 342 -17.45 3.57 -19.58
C ARG A 342 -16.30 4.38 -19.00
N LEU A 343 -15.08 3.96 -19.27
CA LEU A 343 -13.86 4.67 -18.87
C LEU A 343 -13.48 5.72 -19.92
N GLY A 344 -12.83 6.77 -19.44
CA GLY A 344 -12.30 7.84 -20.27
C GLY A 344 -11.37 8.73 -19.46
N ALA A 345 -11.00 9.86 -20.01
CA ALA A 345 -10.17 10.85 -19.36
C ALA A 345 -10.70 12.27 -19.57
N ILE A 346 -10.39 13.15 -18.65
CA ILE A 346 -10.65 14.58 -18.77
C ILE A 346 -9.32 15.30 -18.73
N GLY A 347 -9.04 16.07 -19.79
CA GLY A 347 -7.84 16.88 -19.94
C GLY A 347 -8.11 18.36 -19.70
N HIS A 348 -7.10 19.07 -19.17
CA HIS A 348 -7.05 20.52 -18.99
C HIS A 348 -5.69 21.04 -19.45
N GLY A 349 -5.65 22.29 -19.92
CA GLY A 349 -4.45 22.94 -20.43
C GLY A 349 -4.27 22.79 -21.94
N PRO A 350 -3.24 23.45 -22.53
CA PRO A 350 -3.01 23.47 -23.97
C PRO A 350 -2.89 22.08 -24.61
N ASN A 351 -2.27 21.11 -23.90
CA ASN A 351 -2.10 19.73 -24.34
C ASN A 351 -3.07 18.76 -23.67
N GLY A 352 -4.11 19.27 -22.99
CA GLY A 352 -5.05 18.46 -22.21
C GLY A 352 -5.75 17.39 -23.03
N ALA A 353 -6.13 17.67 -24.28
CA ALA A 353 -6.75 16.70 -25.19
C ALA A 353 -5.79 15.54 -25.50
N SER A 354 -4.55 15.82 -25.87
CA SER A 354 -3.54 14.80 -26.17
C SER A 354 -3.19 13.94 -24.95
N LEU A 355 -3.12 14.54 -23.75
CA LEU A 355 -2.92 13.78 -22.51
C LEU A 355 -4.14 12.89 -22.18
N ALA A 356 -5.35 13.35 -22.46
CA ALA A 356 -6.55 12.53 -22.28
C ALA A 356 -6.57 11.35 -23.26
N GLU A 357 -6.17 11.53 -24.51
CA GLU A 357 -6.00 10.44 -25.49
C GLU A 357 -4.94 9.43 -25.02
N ARG A 358 -3.78 9.94 -24.53
CA ARG A 358 -2.71 9.09 -23.96
C ARG A 358 -3.20 8.28 -22.76
N LEU A 359 -3.99 8.88 -21.85
CA LEU A 359 -4.59 8.16 -20.74
C LEU A 359 -5.61 7.11 -21.23
N CYS A 360 -6.43 7.42 -22.25
CA CYS A 360 -7.31 6.44 -22.87
C CYS A 360 -6.55 5.30 -23.55
N HIS A 361 -5.35 5.53 -24.09
CA HIS A 361 -4.49 4.46 -24.58
C HIS A 361 -4.07 3.51 -23.46
N HIS A 362 -3.68 4.01 -22.28
CA HIS A 362 -3.39 3.16 -21.09
C HIS A 362 -4.62 2.35 -20.65
N ILE A 363 -5.81 2.96 -20.66
CA ILE A 363 -7.07 2.26 -20.39
C ILE A 363 -7.29 1.13 -21.39
N GLY A 364 -7.09 1.38 -22.69
CA GLY A 364 -7.23 0.39 -23.77
C GLY A 364 -6.24 -0.77 -23.61
N THR A 365 -4.97 -0.47 -23.32
CA THR A 365 -3.91 -1.47 -23.09
C THR A 365 -4.27 -2.40 -21.93
N TRP A 366 -4.75 -1.85 -20.80
CA TRP A 366 -5.25 -2.67 -19.70
C TRP A 366 -6.51 -3.45 -20.11
N GLY A 367 -7.44 -2.81 -20.81
CA GLY A 367 -8.69 -3.43 -21.25
C GLY A 367 -8.50 -4.65 -22.15
N ALA A 368 -7.43 -4.66 -22.95
CA ALA A 368 -7.06 -5.76 -23.84
C ALA A 368 -6.55 -7.00 -23.08
N ASP A 369 -5.88 -6.79 -21.92
CA ASP A 369 -5.36 -7.87 -21.09
C ASP A 369 -5.45 -7.49 -19.59
N ARG A 370 -6.64 -7.69 -19.02
CA ARG A 370 -6.94 -7.38 -17.62
C ARG A 370 -6.32 -8.38 -16.64
N ALA A 371 -5.90 -9.54 -17.12
CA ALA A 371 -5.32 -10.61 -16.30
C ALA A 371 -3.81 -10.50 -16.18
N ALA A 372 -3.16 -9.64 -16.97
CA ALA A 372 -1.73 -9.42 -16.89
C ALA A 372 -1.31 -9.00 -15.48
N LYS A 373 -0.24 -9.64 -15.01
CA LYS A 373 0.33 -9.35 -13.69
C LYS A 373 1.61 -8.53 -13.85
N PRO A 374 1.85 -7.56 -12.95
CA PRO A 374 3.09 -6.81 -12.94
C PRO A 374 4.26 -7.68 -12.49
N SER A 375 5.42 -7.45 -13.07
CA SER A 375 6.72 -7.87 -12.55
C SER A 375 7.48 -6.62 -12.12
N ILE A 376 7.89 -6.54 -10.86
CA ILE A 376 8.63 -5.43 -10.28
C ILE A 376 10.04 -5.93 -9.97
N THR A 377 11.04 -5.20 -10.44
CA THR A 377 12.45 -5.47 -10.14
C THR A 377 13.04 -4.25 -9.46
N ILE A 378 13.77 -4.46 -8.36
CA ILE A 378 14.41 -3.39 -7.60
C ILE A 378 15.91 -3.66 -7.53
N TYR A 379 16.66 -2.68 -7.99
CA TYR A 379 18.12 -2.68 -8.09
C TYR A 379 18.71 -1.86 -6.96
N PRO A 380 19.66 -2.39 -6.18
CA PRO A 380 20.35 -1.62 -5.13
C PRO A 380 21.25 -0.51 -5.71
N ASP A 381 21.60 -0.64 -6.97
CA ASP A 381 22.39 0.30 -7.76
C ASP A 381 21.57 0.78 -8.97
N SER A 382 22.21 1.00 -10.12
CA SER A 382 21.55 1.43 -11.33
C SER A 382 20.86 0.29 -12.07
N ALA A 383 19.61 0.52 -12.49
CA ALA A 383 18.86 -0.39 -13.35
C ALA A 383 19.42 -0.40 -14.78
N PRO A 384 19.38 -1.54 -15.50
CA PRO A 384 19.72 -1.58 -16.91
C PRO A 384 18.83 -0.65 -17.73
N GLN A 385 19.43 0.19 -18.56
CA GLN A 385 18.70 1.05 -19.49
C GLN A 385 18.23 0.21 -20.69
N THR A 386 16.97 -0.19 -20.67
CA THR A 386 16.35 -0.97 -21.75
C THR A 386 15.32 -0.12 -22.49
N ALA A 387 15.34 -0.13 -23.80
CA ALA A 387 14.39 0.63 -24.61
C ALA A 387 12.94 0.22 -24.27
N GLY A 388 12.08 1.20 -23.98
CA GLY A 388 10.68 0.99 -23.64
C GLY A 388 10.39 0.67 -22.17
N THR A 389 11.42 0.56 -21.33
CA THR A 389 11.28 0.39 -19.88
C THR A 389 11.48 1.73 -19.17
N HIS A 390 10.52 2.12 -18.33
CA HIS A 390 10.65 3.30 -17.49
C HIS A 390 11.31 2.91 -16.17
N VAL A 391 12.42 3.60 -15.83
CA VAL A 391 13.11 3.46 -14.55
C VAL A 391 12.58 4.50 -13.59
N ILE A 392 12.14 4.07 -12.42
CA ILE A 392 11.72 4.91 -11.31
C ILE A 392 12.87 5.00 -10.33
N THR A 393 13.47 6.20 -10.22
CA THR A 393 14.65 6.43 -9.38
C THR A 393 14.24 6.83 -7.96
N ARG A 394 14.86 6.21 -6.98
CA ARG A 394 14.73 6.51 -5.55
C ARG A 394 16.08 6.98 -5.00
N GLU A 395 16.11 7.29 -3.72
CA GLU A 395 17.34 7.73 -3.06
C GLU A 395 18.40 6.62 -2.97
N HIS A 396 17.94 5.38 -2.70
CA HIS A 396 18.81 4.23 -2.45
C HIS A 396 18.62 3.05 -3.40
N CYS A 397 17.68 3.14 -4.32
CA CYS A 397 17.44 2.08 -5.30
C CYS A 397 16.83 2.60 -6.59
N GLU A 398 16.86 1.80 -7.63
CA GLU A 398 16.09 2.01 -8.84
C GLU A 398 15.10 0.86 -9.05
N MET A 399 13.94 1.19 -9.62
CA MET A 399 12.85 0.23 -9.79
C MET A 399 12.34 0.24 -11.23
N THR A 400 12.02 -0.94 -11.74
CA THR A 400 11.29 -1.12 -13.00
C THR A 400 10.00 -1.89 -12.78
N VAL A 401 8.98 -1.57 -13.57
CA VAL A 401 7.71 -2.30 -13.62
C VAL A 401 7.53 -2.79 -15.05
N ALA A 402 7.23 -4.08 -15.23
CA ALA A 402 7.00 -4.72 -16.52
C ALA A 402 5.70 -5.53 -16.51
N TYR A 403 5.16 -5.84 -17.72
CA TYR A 403 3.94 -6.64 -17.94
C TYR A 403 4.13 -7.59 -19.10
#